data_1e040201d9c544d552aef3612b34a3fb
#
_entry.id   1e040201d9c544d552aef3612b34a3fb
#
_cell.length_a   1.000
_cell.length_b   1.000
_cell.length_c   1.000
_cell.angle_alpha   90.00
_cell.angle_beta   90.00
_cell.angle_gamma   90.00
#
_symmetry.space_group_name_H-M   'P 1'
#
loop_
_entity.id
_entity.type
_entity.pdbx_description
1 polymer ?
#
loop_
_entity_poly.entity_id
_entity_poly.type
_entity_poly.pdbx_seq_one_letter_code
_entity_poly.pdbx_strand_id
1 'polypeptide(L)'
;YLARDREGMSPRTFHCTWSSPALGEVGGRTLIFFGGPDGWVYAFEALKKAPPEGTVETLKLAWKFDCDPAGPKQDIHSYLRNRKESPSNIKSMPVLHEGRLYVTAGGDVWWGKRQSWLKCIDPTGSGDVTTTHEVWSYPMPSHCCTTPAIVDGLAFVADCAGTVHCVDIKTGKACWTHQVRGE
;
A
#
# COMPACT_ATOMS: atom_id res chain seq x y z
N TYR A 1 0.47 2.44 24.87
CA TYR A 1 0.65 1.29 23.96
C TYR A 1 -0.52 0.34 24.19
N LEU A 2 -1.48 0.32 23.26
CA LEU A 2 -2.76 -0.39 23.45
C LEU A 2 -2.81 -1.73 22.73
N ALA A 3 -2.18 -1.83 21.55
CA ALA A 3 -2.24 -3.04 20.75
C ALA A 3 -0.99 -3.22 19.87
N ARG A 4 -0.78 -4.43 19.39
CA ARG A 4 0.27 -4.82 18.43
C ARG A 4 -0.27 -5.82 17.42
N ASP A 5 0.34 -5.85 16.23
CA ASP A 5 0.16 -6.94 15.28
C ASP A 5 1.10 -8.12 15.58
N ARG A 6 0.93 -9.21 14.83
CA ARG A 6 1.81 -10.39 14.86
C ARG A 6 2.30 -10.79 13.47
N GLU A 7 2.20 -9.89 12.49
CA GLU A 7 2.55 -10.21 11.11
C GLU A 7 4.06 -10.29 10.86
N GLY A 8 4.89 -9.86 11.82
CA GLY A 8 6.34 -9.98 11.72
C GLY A 8 6.93 -9.16 10.58
N MET A 9 6.48 -7.93 10.38
CA MET A 9 6.92 -7.05 9.29
C MET A 9 8.39 -6.64 9.41
N SER A 10 8.90 -6.47 10.64
CA SER A 10 10.24 -5.94 10.89
C SER A 10 11.38 -6.68 10.15
N PRO A 11 11.47 -8.02 10.17
CA PRO A 11 12.51 -8.74 9.41
C PRO A 11 12.37 -8.61 7.89
N ARG A 12 11.17 -8.25 7.39
CA ARG A 12 10.88 -8.06 5.96
C ARG A 12 10.96 -6.60 5.52
N THR A 13 11.42 -5.71 6.39
CA THR A 13 11.60 -4.30 6.08
C THR A 13 12.86 -4.09 5.27
N PHE A 14 12.71 -3.74 3.98
CA PHE A 14 13.85 -3.51 3.10
C PHE A 14 14.65 -2.24 3.44
N HIS A 15 13.96 -1.16 3.80
CA HIS A 15 14.59 0.11 4.16
C HIS A 15 13.88 0.81 5.33
N CYS A 16 12.62 1.22 5.17
CA CYS A 16 11.91 2.04 6.15
C CYS A 16 10.40 1.87 6.08
N THR A 17 9.71 2.34 7.11
CA THR A 17 8.25 2.42 7.20
C THR A 17 7.84 3.88 7.13
N TRP A 18 7.12 4.29 6.10
CA TRP A 18 6.64 5.67 5.89
C TRP A 18 5.13 5.79 5.75
N SER A 19 4.45 4.67 5.51
CA SER A 19 3.00 4.66 5.40
C SER A 19 2.36 5.07 6.72
N SER A 20 1.36 5.93 6.66
CA SER A 20 0.45 6.19 7.76
C SER A 20 -0.74 5.22 7.67
N PRO A 21 -1.28 4.74 8.81
CA PRO A 21 -2.50 3.93 8.78
C PRO A 21 -3.70 4.78 8.38
N ALA A 22 -4.68 4.14 7.72
CA ALA A 22 -6.00 4.70 7.46
C ALA A 22 -7.07 3.90 8.21
N LEU A 23 -8.19 4.53 8.52
CA LEU A 23 -9.34 3.91 9.18
C LEU A 23 -10.55 3.97 8.25
N GLY A 24 -11.35 2.90 8.22
CA GLY A 24 -12.58 2.92 7.45
C GLY A 24 -13.53 1.80 7.77
N GLU A 25 -14.80 1.96 7.32
CA GLU A 25 -15.86 0.98 7.51
C GLU A 25 -16.02 0.10 6.26
N VAL A 26 -15.97 -1.21 6.42
CA VAL A 26 -16.16 -2.19 5.35
C VAL A 26 -17.04 -3.33 5.83
N GLY A 27 -18.19 -3.48 5.22
CA GLY A 27 -19.13 -4.57 5.56
C GLY A 27 -19.53 -4.57 7.04
N GLY A 28 -19.71 -3.40 7.65
CA GLY A 28 -20.06 -3.25 9.07
C GLY A 28 -18.90 -3.51 10.04
N ARG A 29 -17.67 -3.60 9.54
CA ARG A 29 -16.44 -3.72 10.36
C ARG A 29 -15.59 -2.46 10.23
N THR A 30 -15.15 -1.93 11.35
CA THR A 30 -14.13 -0.87 11.36
C THR A 30 -12.76 -1.51 11.16
N LEU A 31 -12.08 -1.19 10.07
CA LEU A 31 -10.77 -1.73 9.72
C LEU A 31 -9.69 -0.64 9.76
N ILE A 32 -8.52 -1.01 10.21
CA ILE A 32 -7.28 -0.22 10.12
C ILE A 32 -6.50 -0.77 8.93
N PHE A 33 -6.27 0.06 7.92
CA PHE A 33 -5.45 -0.28 6.75
C PHE A 33 -4.05 0.26 6.93
N PHE A 34 -3.05 -0.56 6.70
CA PHE A 34 -1.65 -0.19 6.83
C PHE A 34 -0.84 -0.70 5.63
N GLY A 35 -0.08 0.21 5.01
CA GLY A 35 0.89 -0.13 3.98
C GLY A 35 2.20 -0.59 4.61
N GLY A 36 2.52 -1.86 4.46
CA GLY A 36 3.70 -2.46 5.06
C GLY A 36 5.01 -2.06 4.37
N PRO A 37 6.13 -2.02 5.13
CA PRO A 37 7.46 -1.80 4.58
C PRO A 37 7.97 -2.96 3.73
N ASP A 38 7.23 -4.05 3.69
CA ASP A 38 7.48 -5.30 2.97
C ASP A 38 6.61 -5.44 1.70
N GLY A 39 5.89 -4.39 1.31
CA GLY A 39 5.08 -4.33 0.10
C GLY A 39 3.67 -4.93 0.23
N TRP A 40 3.28 -5.32 1.44
CA TRP A 40 1.93 -5.80 1.73
C TRP A 40 1.02 -4.70 2.27
N VAL A 41 -0.24 -4.73 1.86
CA VAL A 41 -1.30 -4.01 2.57
C VAL A 41 -1.88 -4.95 3.62
N TYR A 42 -2.01 -4.47 4.83
CA TYR A 42 -2.63 -5.18 5.95
C TYR A 42 -3.92 -4.48 6.36
N ALA A 43 -4.96 -5.25 6.61
CA ALA A 43 -6.19 -4.77 7.22
C ALA A 43 -6.38 -5.47 8.57
N PHE A 44 -6.46 -4.69 9.63
CA PHE A 44 -6.70 -5.19 10.98
C PHE A 44 -8.07 -4.74 11.48
N GLU A 45 -8.76 -5.58 12.27
CA GLU A 45 -9.96 -5.16 12.96
C GLU A 45 -9.60 -4.12 14.04
N ALA A 46 -10.26 -2.97 14.02
CA ALA A 46 -10.06 -1.93 15.02
C ALA A 46 -10.56 -2.39 16.41
N LEU A 47 -9.88 -1.97 17.45
CA LEU A 47 -10.34 -2.24 18.81
C LEU A 47 -11.66 -1.50 19.04
N LYS A 48 -12.67 -2.21 19.55
CA LYS A 48 -13.98 -1.64 19.90
C LYS A 48 -13.93 -0.83 21.20
N LYS A 49 -12.95 -1.11 22.04
CA LYS A 49 -12.72 -0.42 23.33
C LYS A 49 -11.23 -0.48 23.69
N ALA A 50 -10.77 0.46 24.48
CA ALA A 50 -9.41 0.37 25.04
C ALA A 50 -9.27 -0.88 25.93
N PRO A 51 -8.14 -1.60 25.81
CA PRO A 51 -7.86 -2.71 26.72
C PRO A 51 -7.63 -2.19 28.16
N PRO A 52 -7.73 -3.08 29.18
CA PRO A 52 -7.39 -2.72 30.56
C PRO A 52 -5.99 -2.12 30.66
N GLU A 53 -5.82 -1.22 31.63
CA GLU A 53 -4.51 -0.61 31.87
C GLU A 53 -3.43 -1.66 32.12
N GLY A 54 -2.25 -1.46 31.53
CA GLY A 54 -1.13 -2.40 31.62
C GLY A 54 -1.22 -3.61 30.69
N THR A 55 -2.30 -3.76 29.91
CA THR A 55 -2.44 -4.86 28.93
C THR A 55 -2.20 -4.36 27.50
N VAL A 56 -1.76 -5.27 26.64
CA VAL A 56 -1.55 -5.01 25.21
C VAL A 56 -2.32 -6.06 24.41
N GLU A 57 -3.34 -5.62 23.69
CA GLU A 57 -4.14 -6.49 22.80
C GLU A 57 -3.33 -6.91 21.57
N THR A 58 -3.73 -8.03 20.97
CA THR A 58 -3.26 -8.39 19.62
C THR A 58 -4.30 -7.97 18.62
N LEU A 59 -3.92 -7.12 17.66
CA LEU A 59 -4.79 -6.78 16.54
C LEU A 59 -5.07 -8.02 15.70
N LYS A 60 -6.34 -8.26 15.42
CA LYS A 60 -6.76 -9.36 14.57
C LYS A 60 -6.61 -8.96 13.12
N LEU A 61 -5.80 -9.71 12.37
CA LEU A 61 -5.69 -9.55 10.93
C LEU A 61 -7.04 -9.96 10.30
N ALA A 62 -7.65 -9.05 9.54
CA ALA A 62 -8.82 -9.33 8.73
C ALA A 62 -8.39 -9.93 7.38
N TRP A 63 -7.48 -9.25 6.70
CA TRP A 63 -6.88 -9.71 5.44
C TRP A 63 -5.53 -9.02 5.18
N LYS A 64 -4.78 -9.56 4.23
CA LYS A 64 -3.58 -8.95 3.67
C LYS A 64 -3.51 -9.13 2.16
N PHE A 65 -2.84 -8.21 1.48
CA PHE A 65 -2.68 -8.19 0.03
C PHE A 65 -1.23 -7.85 -0.34
N ASP A 66 -0.58 -8.71 -1.13
CA ASP A 66 0.76 -8.45 -1.67
C ASP A 66 0.65 -7.58 -2.92
N CYS A 67 1.18 -6.36 -2.88
CA CYS A 67 1.15 -5.46 -4.02
C CYS A 67 2.11 -5.84 -5.15
N ASP A 68 3.05 -6.75 -4.88
CA ASP A 68 4.08 -7.19 -5.83
C ASP A 68 4.48 -8.66 -5.59
N PRO A 69 3.59 -9.62 -5.95
CA PRO A 69 3.84 -11.04 -5.71
C PRO A 69 5.09 -11.59 -6.43
N ALA A 70 5.51 -10.93 -7.52
CA ALA A 70 6.70 -11.33 -8.26
C ALA A 70 8.01 -10.79 -7.64
N GLY A 71 7.92 -9.83 -6.72
CA GLY A 71 9.10 -9.28 -6.05
C GLY A 71 9.74 -10.25 -5.07
N PRO A 72 11.07 -10.16 -4.85
CA PRO A 72 11.77 -11.03 -3.92
C PRO A 72 11.26 -10.86 -2.49
N LYS A 73 11.10 -11.99 -1.77
CA LYS A 73 10.58 -12.06 -0.40
C LYS A 73 11.61 -12.63 0.61
N GLN A 74 12.70 -13.20 0.10
CA GLN A 74 13.80 -13.77 0.90
C GLN A 74 15.08 -13.03 0.58
N ASP A 75 16.02 -13.05 1.51
CA ASP A 75 17.34 -12.42 1.37
C ASP A 75 17.26 -10.99 0.85
N ILE A 76 16.22 -10.26 1.29
CA ILE A 76 15.81 -8.98 0.71
C ILE A 76 16.95 -7.95 0.66
N HIS A 77 17.84 -7.95 1.64
CA HIS A 77 18.97 -7.01 1.70
C HIS A 77 20.07 -7.31 0.66
N SER A 78 20.07 -8.49 0.03
CA SER A 78 20.98 -8.80 -1.09
C SER A 78 20.64 -7.98 -2.35
N TYR A 79 19.42 -7.42 -2.40
CA TYR A 79 18.94 -6.58 -3.51
C TYR A 79 19.21 -5.08 -3.32
N LEU A 80 19.96 -4.68 -2.29
CA LEU A 80 20.32 -3.28 -2.10
C LEU A 80 21.04 -2.71 -3.33
N ARG A 81 20.56 -1.55 -3.83
CA ARG A 81 21.03 -0.87 -5.05
C ARG A 81 20.70 -1.60 -6.36
N ASN A 82 19.98 -2.71 -6.33
CA ASN A 82 19.51 -3.34 -7.55
C ASN A 82 18.31 -2.56 -8.10
N ARG A 83 18.54 -1.81 -9.20
CA ARG A 83 17.53 -0.94 -9.83
C ARG A 83 16.58 -1.67 -10.78
N LYS A 84 16.82 -2.94 -11.03
CA LYS A 84 15.98 -3.77 -11.91
C LYS A 84 15.05 -4.66 -11.10
N GLU A 85 15.57 -5.22 -10.02
CA GLU A 85 14.87 -6.18 -9.18
C GLU A 85 15.12 -5.88 -7.71
N SER A 86 14.08 -5.79 -6.94
CA SER A 86 14.14 -5.61 -5.48
C SER A 86 12.79 -5.90 -4.85
N PRO A 87 12.72 -6.09 -3.54
CA PRO A 87 11.46 -6.00 -2.82
C PRO A 87 10.74 -4.69 -3.11
N SER A 88 9.42 -4.73 -3.04
CA SER A 88 8.58 -3.55 -3.01
C SER A 88 8.28 -3.14 -1.57
N ASN A 89 7.96 -1.88 -1.36
CA ASN A 89 7.44 -1.35 -0.10
C ASN A 89 6.29 -0.37 -0.38
N ILE A 90 5.56 -0.02 0.67
CA ILE A 90 4.47 0.94 0.59
C ILE A 90 4.86 2.15 1.42
N LYS A 91 4.86 3.33 0.80
CA LYS A 91 5.19 4.59 1.44
C LYS A 91 3.99 5.53 1.55
N SER A 92 2.98 5.30 0.72
CA SER A 92 1.73 6.05 0.73
C SER A 92 0.81 5.61 1.87
N MET A 93 -0.08 6.49 2.30
CA MET A 93 -1.23 6.11 3.11
C MET A 93 -2.27 5.41 2.21
N PRO A 94 -2.85 4.26 2.62
CA PRO A 94 -4.00 3.70 1.93
C PRO A 94 -5.21 4.63 1.99
N VAL A 95 -5.98 4.72 0.91
CA VAL A 95 -7.18 5.56 0.81
C VAL A 95 -8.41 4.70 0.55
N LEU A 96 -9.34 4.68 1.49
CA LEU A 96 -10.65 4.04 1.28
C LEU A 96 -11.60 5.07 0.65
N HIS A 97 -12.11 4.77 -0.54
CA HIS A 97 -13.06 5.62 -1.27
C HIS A 97 -14.08 4.76 -2.02
N GLU A 98 -15.36 5.05 -1.85
CA GLU A 98 -16.48 4.34 -2.50
C GLU A 98 -16.38 2.79 -2.43
N GLY A 99 -16.02 2.26 -1.25
CA GLY A 99 -15.91 0.82 -1.02
C GLY A 99 -14.72 0.15 -1.70
N ARG A 100 -13.73 0.91 -2.15
CA ARG A 100 -12.46 0.42 -2.72
C ARG A 100 -11.28 1.01 -1.95
N LEU A 101 -10.21 0.24 -1.84
CA LEU A 101 -8.96 0.68 -1.23
C LEU A 101 -7.91 0.97 -2.30
N TYR A 102 -7.34 2.15 -2.25
CA TYR A 102 -6.31 2.61 -3.20
C TYR A 102 -4.99 2.79 -2.46
N VAL A 103 -3.90 2.33 -3.06
CA VAL A 103 -2.57 2.42 -2.48
C VAL A 103 -1.51 2.48 -3.58
N THR A 104 -0.45 3.24 -3.37
CA THR A 104 0.74 3.16 -4.23
C THR A 104 1.79 2.27 -3.57
N ALA A 105 2.36 1.35 -4.35
CA ALA A 105 3.39 0.43 -3.92
C ALA A 105 4.48 0.32 -4.99
N GLY A 106 5.69 -0.04 -4.61
CA GLY A 106 6.78 -0.22 -5.56
C GLY A 106 8.15 -0.27 -4.90
N GLY A 107 9.19 -0.21 -5.73
CA GLY A 107 10.55 -0.27 -5.24
C GLY A 107 10.95 0.93 -4.37
N ASP A 108 11.92 0.71 -3.51
CA ASP A 108 12.47 1.76 -2.66
C ASP A 108 13.21 2.84 -3.48
N VAL A 109 12.98 4.10 -3.13
CA VAL A 109 13.51 5.26 -3.87
C VAL A 109 15.04 5.26 -3.94
N TRP A 110 15.71 4.90 -2.85
CA TRP A 110 17.17 4.92 -2.77
C TRP A 110 17.82 3.60 -3.15
N TRP A 111 17.19 2.47 -2.81
CA TRP A 111 17.84 1.18 -2.83
C TRP A 111 17.22 0.16 -3.79
N GLY A 112 15.99 0.39 -4.25
CA GLY A 112 15.21 -0.60 -4.99
C GLY A 112 14.98 -0.28 -6.46
N LYS A 113 14.23 -1.16 -7.11
CA LYS A 113 13.76 -1.01 -8.50
C LYS A 113 12.93 0.26 -8.66
N ARG A 114 12.90 0.79 -9.89
CA ARG A 114 12.15 2.03 -10.16
C ARG A 114 10.64 1.82 -10.28
N GLN A 115 10.21 0.65 -10.72
CA GLN A 115 8.81 0.35 -10.96
C GLN A 115 7.93 0.52 -9.73
N SER A 116 6.77 1.12 -9.93
CA SER A 116 5.70 1.21 -8.93
C SER A 116 4.33 1.03 -9.57
N TRP A 117 3.30 0.94 -8.74
CA TRP A 117 1.91 0.77 -9.16
C TRP A 117 0.97 1.59 -8.27
N LEU A 118 -0.10 2.11 -8.86
CA LEU A 118 -1.32 2.42 -8.13
C LEU A 118 -2.21 1.18 -8.18
N LYS A 119 -2.59 0.66 -7.01
CA LYS A 119 -3.46 -0.51 -6.86
C LYS A 119 -4.85 -0.11 -6.40
N CYS A 120 -5.87 -0.75 -6.95
CA CYS A 120 -7.23 -0.74 -6.44
C CYS A 120 -7.58 -2.14 -5.93
N ILE A 121 -7.99 -2.24 -4.67
CA ILE A 121 -8.22 -3.49 -3.96
C ILE A 121 -9.66 -3.50 -3.45
N ASP A 122 -10.34 -4.64 -3.56
CA ASP A 122 -11.61 -4.88 -2.87
C ASP A 122 -11.33 -5.19 -1.39
N PRO A 123 -11.77 -4.33 -0.45
CA PRO A 123 -11.41 -4.49 0.95
C PRO A 123 -12.30 -5.49 1.73
N THR A 124 -13.18 -6.22 1.06
CA THR A 124 -14.21 -7.08 1.72
C THR A 124 -13.71 -8.46 2.13
N GLY A 125 -12.50 -8.85 1.74
CA GLY A 125 -11.95 -10.21 1.89
C GLY A 125 -11.60 -10.66 3.30
N SER A 126 -10.99 -11.84 3.37
CA SER A 126 -10.39 -12.41 4.59
C SER A 126 -9.16 -13.23 4.26
N GLY A 127 -8.16 -13.25 5.16
CA GLY A 127 -6.90 -13.97 4.96
C GLY A 127 -6.00 -13.33 3.89
N ASP A 128 -5.30 -14.14 3.09
CA ASP A 128 -4.51 -13.64 1.97
C ASP A 128 -5.42 -13.48 0.75
N VAL A 129 -5.59 -12.23 0.32
CA VAL A 129 -6.49 -11.88 -0.78
C VAL A 129 -5.74 -11.46 -2.06
N THR A 130 -4.45 -11.69 -2.13
CA THR A 130 -3.57 -11.25 -3.23
C THR A 130 -4.09 -11.64 -4.61
N THR A 131 -4.56 -12.87 -4.78
CA THR A 131 -4.98 -13.39 -6.09
C THR A 131 -6.47 -13.19 -6.39
N THR A 132 -7.25 -12.69 -5.43
CA THR A 132 -8.73 -12.68 -5.54
C THR A 132 -9.34 -11.29 -5.45
N HIS A 133 -8.64 -10.30 -4.89
CA HIS A 133 -9.23 -8.99 -4.59
C HIS A 133 -8.52 -7.82 -5.26
N GLU A 134 -7.57 -8.06 -6.17
CA GLU A 134 -7.10 -6.98 -7.05
C GLU A 134 -8.20 -6.62 -8.03
N VAL A 135 -8.69 -5.39 -7.98
CA VAL A 135 -9.67 -4.87 -8.94
C VAL A 135 -8.96 -4.44 -10.21
N TRP A 136 -7.90 -3.66 -10.07
CA TRP A 136 -6.98 -3.28 -11.13
C TRP A 136 -5.63 -2.78 -10.57
N SER A 137 -4.66 -2.74 -11.47
CA SER A 137 -3.31 -2.25 -11.21
C SER A 137 -2.87 -1.32 -12.33
N TYR A 138 -2.44 -0.11 -11.98
CA TYR A 138 -1.91 0.87 -12.92
C TYR A 138 -0.39 1.00 -12.72
N PRO A 139 0.45 0.60 -13.69
CA PRO A 139 1.89 0.66 -13.58
C PRO A 139 2.41 2.09 -13.80
N MET A 140 3.42 2.47 -13.01
CA MET A 140 4.17 3.71 -13.15
C MET A 140 5.66 3.39 -13.35
N PRO A 141 6.37 4.11 -14.24
CA PRO A 141 7.76 3.80 -14.61
C PRO A 141 8.78 4.23 -13.56
N SER A 142 8.38 5.01 -12.58
CA SER A 142 9.25 5.53 -11.52
C SER A 142 8.68 5.22 -10.14
N HIS A 143 9.51 5.40 -9.11
CA HIS A 143 9.08 5.25 -7.71
C HIS A 143 7.88 6.14 -7.40
N CYS A 144 7.01 5.70 -6.51
CA CYS A 144 5.90 6.51 -6.04
C CYS A 144 5.83 6.46 -4.51
N CYS A 145 5.78 7.65 -3.90
CA CYS A 145 5.62 7.82 -2.45
C CYS A 145 4.34 8.58 -2.11
N THR A 146 3.59 9.03 -3.13
CA THR A 146 2.43 9.88 -2.93
C THR A 146 1.20 9.07 -2.55
N THR A 147 0.44 9.59 -1.59
CA THR A 147 -0.90 9.11 -1.28
C THR A 147 -1.85 9.51 -2.43
N PRO A 148 -2.68 8.60 -2.95
CA PRO A 148 -3.65 8.94 -3.98
C PRO A 148 -4.63 10.01 -3.50
N ALA A 149 -4.83 11.06 -4.30
CA ALA A 149 -5.95 12.00 -4.12
C ALA A 149 -7.09 11.58 -5.06
N ILE A 150 -8.29 11.41 -4.52
CA ILE A 150 -9.43 10.90 -5.30
C ILE A 150 -10.57 11.92 -5.25
N VAL A 151 -11.05 12.31 -6.43
CA VAL A 151 -12.19 13.23 -6.60
C VAL A 151 -12.87 12.97 -7.95
N ASP A 152 -14.18 13.07 -7.99
CA ASP A 152 -15.00 13.00 -9.22
C ASP A 152 -14.69 11.78 -10.12
N GLY A 153 -14.47 10.63 -9.51
CA GLY A 153 -14.17 9.38 -10.23
C GLY A 153 -12.74 9.28 -10.79
N LEU A 154 -11.84 10.18 -10.37
CA LEU A 154 -10.45 10.24 -10.80
C LEU A 154 -9.50 10.10 -9.61
N ALA A 155 -8.42 9.34 -9.79
CA ALA A 155 -7.31 9.25 -8.86
C ALA A 155 -6.09 10.00 -9.43
N PHE A 156 -5.48 10.83 -8.60
CA PHE A 156 -4.28 11.59 -8.91
C PHE A 156 -3.12 11.10 -8.07
N VAL A 157 -2.02 10.75 -8.72
CA VAL A 157 -0.76 10.36 -8.07
C VAL A 157 0.42 11.00 -8.79
N ALA A 158 1.51 11.26 -8.09
CA ALA A 158 2.74 11.75 -8.70
C ALA A 158 3.89 10.78 -8.43
N ASP A 159 4.64 10.44 -9.46
CA ASP A 159 5.85 9.63 -9.31
C ASP A 159 7.09 10.48 -9.01
N CYS A 160 8.16 9.83 -8.59
CA CYS A 160 9.42 10.53 -8.23
C CYS A 160 10.22 11.02 -9.45
N ALA A 161 9.79 10.75 -10.68
CA ALA A 161 10.33 11.38 -11.88
C ALA A 161 9.61 12.70 -12.22
N GLY A 162 8.64 13.11 -11.40
CA GLY A 162 7.88 14.34 -11.58
C GLY A 162 6.69 14.18 -12.55
N THR A 163 6.26 12.96 -12.83
CA THR A 163 5.05 12.74 -13.64
C THR A 163 3.82 12.69 -12.74
N VAL A 164 2.84 13.53 -13.02
CA VAL A 164 1.49 13.43 -12.45
C VAL A 164 0.65 12.53 -13.36
N HIS A 165 0.00 11.55 -12.76
CA HIS A 165 -0.90 10.61 -13.42
C HIS A 165 -2.33 10.86 -12.95
N CYS A 166 -3.26 10.99 -13.89
CA CYS A 166 -4.70 11.00 -13.65
C CYS A 166 -5.28 9.69 -14.17
N VAL A 167 -5.88 8.92 -13.27
CA VAL A 167 -6.36 7.55 -13.55
C VAL A 167 -7.86 7.48 -13.24
N ASP A 168 -8.65 6.95 -14.16
CA ASP A 168 -10.06 6.64 -13.96
C ASP A 168 -10.19 5.52 -12.93
N ILE A 169 -10.91 5.77 -11.82
CA ILE A 169 -11.00 4.81 -10.70
C ILE A 169 -11.83 3.57 -11.01
N LYS A 170 -12.71 3.61 -12.01
CA LYS A 170 -13.52 2.45 -12.41
C LYS A 170 -12.73 1.47 -13.24
N THR A 171 -11.87 1.97 -14.11
CA THR A 171 -11.18 1.16 -15.12
C THR A 171 -9.68 0.95 -14.85
N GLY A 172 -9.07 1.78 -14.00
CA GLY A 172 -7.63 1.77 -13.77
C GLY A 172 -6.81 2.29 -14.96
N LYS A 173 -7.44 2.95 -15.93
CA LYS A 173 -6.76 3.49 -17.12
C LYS A 173 -6.39 4.95 -16.92
N ALA A 174 -5.22 5.34 -17.42
CA ALA A 174 -4.84 6.74 -17.43
C ALA A 174 -5.78 7.55 -18.33
N CYS A 175 -6.29 8.65 -17.78
CA CYS A 175 -6.96 9.69 -18.55
C CYS A 175 -5.93 10.60 -19.19
N TRP A 176 -4.91 10.98 -18.46
CA TRP A 176 -3.76 11.76 -18.91
C TRP A 176 -2.57 11.60 -17.96
N THR A 177 -1.41 11.99 -18.45
CA THR A 177 -0.21 12.19 -17.64
C THR A 177 0.38 13.58 -17.95
N HIS A 178 0.99 14.20 -16.95
CA HIS A 178 1.64 15.50 -17.10
C HIS A 178 3.03 15.47 -16.42
N GLN A 179 4.05 15.84 -17.20
CA GLN A 179 5.41 15.98 -16.67
C GLN A 179 5.57 17.36 -16.05
N VAL A 180 5.75 17.41 -14.73
CA VAL A 180 6.13 18.63 -14.03
C VAL A 180 7.60 18.88 -14.30
N ARG A 181 7.91 20.01 -14.91
CA ARG A 181 9.30 20.45 -15.11
C ARG A 181 9.72 21.18 -13.82
N GLY A 182 10.73 20.65 -13.14
CA GLY A 182 11.47 21.42 -12.13
C GLY A 182 12.20 22.57 -12.81
N GLU A 183 12.12 23.76 -12.23
CA GLU A 183 13.00 24.89 -12.59
C GLU A 183 14.40 24.65 -12.03
#